data_9d862c587b343e7545127cd5c4d01894
#
_entry.id   9d862c587b343e7545127cd5c4d01894
#
_cell.length_a   1.000
_cell.length_b   1.000
_cell.length_c   1.000
_cell.angle_alpha   90.00
_cell.angle_beta   90.00
_cell.angle_gamma   90.00
#
_symmetry.space_group_name_H-M   'P 1'
#
loop_
_entity.id
_entity.type
_entity.pdbx_description
1 polymer ?
#
loop_
_entity_poly.entity_id
_entity_poly.type
_entity_poly.pdbx_seq_one_letter_code
_entity_poly.pdbx_strand_id
1 'polypeptide(L)'
;YESEIGHFKNAVTPDVDTFRDSLDIIEKDLKDHKEDKNLVMYCTGGIRCEKASAYFKHKGFKNVYQLEGGIIEYTRQVKENHLENKFLGQNFVFDDRRAERISEDVIAHCHQCGSPFDVHTNCANEACHLLFIQCDACKEKMENCCSTNCMEINRLSYEEQKELRKGQGNSNDIFKKGRADHLPHKKDLRNIFDHFQKNKH
;
A
#
# COMPACT_ATOMS: atom_id res chain seq x y z
N TYR A 1 -0.67 -1.66 -0.51
CA TYR A 1 -1.05 -0.41 -1.19
C TYR A 1 -0.28 0.80 -0.67
N GLU A 2 0.05 0.87 0.63
CA GLU A 2 0.82 1.99 1.21
C GLU A 2 2.23 2.04 0.63
N SER A 3 2.97 0.93 0.71
CA SER A 3 4.34 0.83 0.23
C SER A 3 4.49 0.90 -1.30
N GLU A 4 3.39 0.73 -2.01
CA GLU A 4 3.36 0.82 -3.46
C GLU A 4 3.59 2.25 -3.96
N ILE A 5 3.04 3.24 -3.24
CA ILE A 5 3.20 4.65 -3.60
C ILE A 5 4.35 5.33 -2.85
N GLY A 6 4.88 4.72 -1.77
CA GLY A 6 6.01 5.29 -1.05
C GLY A 6 6.61 4.38 0.01
N HIS A 7 7.93 4.40 0.09
CA HIS A 7 8.72 3.68 1.08
C HIS A 7 10.13 4.27 1.21
N PHE A 8 10.83 3.95 2.28
CA PHE A 8 12.25 4.30 2.41
C PHE A 8 13.11 3.54 1.40
N LYS A 9 14.14 4.20 0.89
CA LYS A 9 15.15 3.57 0.04
C LYS A 9 15.70 2.31 0.74
N ASN A 10 15.73 1.18 0.01
CA ASN A 10 16.15 -0.13 0.50
C ASN A 10 15.25 -0.76 1.60
N ALA A 11 14.06 -0.22 1.87
CA ALA A 11 13.12 -0.87 2.76
C ALA A 11 12.64 -2.21 2.20
N VAL A 12 12.51 -3.20 3.08
CA VAL A 12 11.82 -4.47 2.76
C VAL A 12 10.32 -4.25 2.95
N THR A 13 9.56 -4.51 1.91
CA THR A 13 8.09 -4.38 1.92
C THR A 13 7.47 -5.77 1.79
N PRO A 14 7.03 -6.41 2.89
CA PRO A 14 6.39 -7.72 2.82
C PRO A 14 5.17 -7.71 1.90
N ASP A 15 5.01 -8.75 1.09
CA ASP A 15 3.85 -8.91 0.21
C ASP A 15 2.69 -9.51 0.99
N VAL A 16 1.88 -8.66 1.59
CA VAL A 16 0.78 -9.03 2.48
C VAL A 16 -0.43 -8.14 2.26
N ASP A 17 -1.62 -8.66 2.56
CA ASP A 17 -2.86 -7.91 2.51
C ASP A 17 -3.10 -7.08 3.77
N THR A 18 -2.67 -7.57 4.93
CA THR A 18 -2.91 -6.91 6.21
C THR A 18 -1.64 -6.71 7.03
N PHE A 19 -1.67 -5.73 7.94
CA PHE A 19 -0.59 -5.54 8.91
C PHE A 19 -0.34 -6.78 9.78
N ARG A 20 -1.38 -7.54 10.12
CA ARG A 20 -1.24 -8.77 10.93
C ARG A 20 -0.42 -9.81 10.20
N ASP A 21 -0.70 -10.03 8.92
CA ASP A 21 0.01 -11.01 8.09
C ASP A 21 1.50 -10.68 7.96
N SER A 22 1.86 -9.39 7.99
CA SER A 22 3.26 -8.96 7.95
C SER A 22 4.08 -9.42 9.16
N LEU A 23 3.45 -9.55 10.33
CA LEU A 23 4.15 -9.97 11.55
C LEU A 23 4.66 -11.40 11.42
N ASP A 24 3.81 -12.31 10.92
CA ASP A 24 4.15 -13.72 10.77
C ASP A 24 5.24 -13.93 9.69
N ILE A 25 5.16 -13.19 8.57
CA ILE A 25 6.18 -13.24 7.50
C ILE A 25 7.53 -12.75 8.02
N ILE A 26 7.56 -11.59 8.67
CA ILE A 26 8.80 -11.02 9.24
C ILE A 26 9.40 -11.95 10.29
N GLU A 27 8.58 -12.54 11.18
CA GLU A 27 9.06 -13.51 12.17
C GLU A 27 9.70 -14.72 11.49
N LYS A 28 9.06 -15.26 10.45
CA LYS A 28 9.57 -16.41 9.69
C LYS A 28 10.89 -16.09 8.99
N ASP A 29 10.96 -14.94 8.30
CA ASP A 29 12.14 -14.56 7.51
C ASP A 29 13.35 -14.22 8.37
N LEU A 30 13.12 -13.72 9.58
CA LEU A 30 14.17 -13.30 10.50
C LEU A 30 14.36 -14.25 11.70
N LYS A 31 13.75 -15.44 11.71
CA LYS A 31 13.78 -16.37 12.85
C LYS A 31 15.21 -16.71 13.32
N ASP A 32 16.16 -16.84 12.38
CA ASP A 32 17.55 -17.19 12.64
C ASP A 32 18.44 -15.97 12.95
N HIS A 33 17.86 -14.76 12.96
CA HIS A 33 18.52 -13.47 13.12
C HIS A 33 17.98 -12.65 14.29
N LYS A 34 17.35 -13.29 15.27
CA LYS A 34 16.72 -12.60 16.40
C LYS A 34 17.71 -11.86 17.31
N GLU A 35 18.96 -12.27 17.32
CA GLU A 35 20.00 -11.71 18.20
C GLU A 35 20.99 -10.80 17.49
N ASP A 36 21.25 -11.04 16.19
CA ASP A 36 22.35 -10.42 15.45
C ASP A 36 21.90 -9.27 14.54
N LYS A 37 20.65 -9.25 14.08
CA LYS A 37 20.14 -8.20 13.19
C LYS A 37 19.28 -7.17 13.91
N ASN A 38 19.36 -5.93 13.44
CA ASN A 38 18.48 -4.84 13.86
C ASN A 38 17.19 -4.89 13.05
N LEU A 39 16.06 -5.06 13.71
CA LEU A 39 14.73 -4.92 13.10
C LEU A 39 14.27 -3.47 13.29
N VAL A 40 14.35 -2.67 12.22
CA VAL A 40 13.92 -1.27 12.22
C VAL A 40 12.60 -1.16 11.44
N MET A 41 11.58 -0.63 12.07
CA MET A 41 10.24 -0.54 11.51
C MET A 41 9.75 0.91 11.43
N TYR A 42 8.86 1.16 10.48
CA TYR A 42 8.19 2.45 10.35
C TYR A 42 6.73 2.28 9.87
N CYS A 43 5.92 3.27 10.15
CA CYS A 43 4.60 3.44 9.57
C CYS A 43 4.28 4.94 9.48
N THR A 44 3.10 5.32 9.08
CA THR A 44 2.70 6.72 8.91
C THR A 44 2.95 7.57 10.16
N GLY A 45 2.44 7.16 11.33
CA GLY A 45 2.53 7.92 12.58
C GLY A 45 3.08 7.16 13.79
N GLY A 46 3.68 5.97 13.62
CA GLY A 46 4.32 5.20 14.71
C GLY A 46 3.42 4.18 15.43
N ILE A 47 2.10 4.35 15.48
CA ILE A 47 1.17 3.53 16.30
C ILE A 47 1.22 2.03 15.99
N ARG A 48 1.28 1.67 14.69
CA ARG A 48 1.42 0.25 14.28
C ARG A 48 2.76 -0.32 14.71
N CYS A 49 3.82 0.50 14.67
CA CYS A 49 5.17 0.11 15.07
C CYS A 49 5.27 -0.20 16.55
N GLU A 50 4.55 0.51 17.42
CA GLU A 50 4.53 0.20 18.86
C GLU A 50 4.01 -1.21 19.12
N LYS A 51 2.89 -1.58 18.47
CA LYS A 51 2.32 -2.93 18.57
C LYS A 51 3.26 -4.00 18.01
N ALA A 52 3.87 -3.73 16.84
CA ALA A 52 4.82 -4.64 16.23
C ALA A 52 6.08 -4.80 17.09
N SER A 53 6.61 -3.72 17.66
CA SER A 53 7.77 -3.75 18.53
C SER A 53 7.54 -4.60 19.77
N ALA A 54 6.38 -4.46 20.42
CA ALA A 54 5.99 -5.30 21.55
C ALA A 54 5.90 -6.78 21.17
N TYR A 55 5.29 -7.08 20.01
CA TYR A 55 5.19 -8.43 19.47
C TYR A 55 6.57 -9.06 19.24
N PHE A 56 7.45 -8.40 18.48
CA PHE A 56 8.77 -8.96 18.15
C PHE A 56 9.69 -9.09 19.39
N LYS A 57 9.63 -8.15 20.34
CA LYS A 57 10.34 -8.28 21.63
C LYS A 57 9.84 -9.50 22.40
N HIS A 58 8.51 -9.73 22.45
CA HIS A 58 7.92 -10.93 23.07
C HIS A 58 8.37 -12.23 22.35
N LYS A 59 8.54 -12.19 21.03
CA LYS A 59 9.06 -13.31 20.22
C LYS A 59 10.58 -13.52 20.33
N GLY A 60 11.28 -12.76 21.17
CA GLY A 60 12.69 -12.94 21.49
C GLY A 60 13.65 -12.17 20.58
N PHE A 61 13.19 -11.25 19.75
CA PHE A 61 14.07 -10.34 19.01
C PHE A 61 14.73 -9.36 19.97
N LYS A 62 16.05 -9.26 19.93
CA LYS A 62 16.83 -8.42 20.86
C LYS A 62 16.88 -6.95 20.41
N ASN A 63 17.07 -6.72 19.11
CA ASN A 63 17.36 -5.40 18.55
C ASN A 63 16.13 -4.92 17.75
N VAL A 64 15.10 -4.44 18.43
CA VAL A 64 13.85 -3.97 17.82
C VAL A 64 13.73 -2.47 17.99
N TYR A 65 13.68 -1.75 16.86
CA TYR A 65 13.63 -0.30 16.78
C TYR A 65 12.44 0.16 15.92
N GLN A 66 12.00 1.37 16.17
CA GLN A 66 10.98 2.02 15.34
C GLN A 66 11.36 3.46 15.06
N LEU A 67 10.89 3.97 13.93
CA LEU A 67 11.01 5.38 13.58
C LEU A 67 10.05 6.17 14.49
N GLU A 68 10.60 7.01 15.36
CA GLU A 68 9.82 7.85 16.28
C GLU A 68 8.92 8.83 15.48
N GLY A 69 7.64 8.89 15.85
CA GLY A 69 6.64 9.71 15.15
C GLY A 69 6.35 9.30 13.71
N GLY A 70 6.97 8.21 13.22
CA GLY A 70 6.76 7.66 11.88
C GLY A 70 7.24 8.55 10.74
N ILE A 71 6.68 8.32 9.53
CA ILE A 71 7.01 9.08 8.33
C ILE A 71 6.68 10.57 8.49
N ILE A 72 5.63 10.90 9.22
CA ILE A 72 5.19 12.30 9.44
C ILE A 72 6.30 13.08 10.15
N GLU A 73 6.80 12.59 11.28
CA GLU A 73 7.84 13.27 12.04
C GLU A 73 9.19 13.27 11.28
N TYR A 74 9.52 12.17 10.61
CA TYR A 74 10.68 12.10 9.73
C TYR A 74 10.66 13.23 8.68
N THR A 75 9.54 13.40 7.99
CA THR A 75 9.38 14.41 6.94
C THR A 75 9.53 15.83 7.50
N ARG A 76 8.98 16.08 8.69
CA ARG A 76 9.12 17.36 9.37
C ARG A 76 10.59 17.65 9.66
N GLN A 77 11.31 16.69 10.26
CA GLN A 77 12.74 16.86 10.60
C GLN A 77 13.62 17.03 9.36
N VAL A 78 13.37 16.27 8.29
CA VAL A 78 14.11 16.42 7.03
C VAL A 78 13.97 17.83 6.47
N LYS A 79 12.75 18.37 6.47
CA LYS A 79 12.48 19.73 5.98
C LYS A 79 13.11 20.81 6.85
N GLU A 80 12.92 20.72 8.18
CA GLU A 80 13.42 21.72 9.15
C GLU A 80 14.95 21.77 9.23
N ASN A 81 15.60 20.62 9.12
CA ASN A 81 17.05 20.52 9.28
C ASN A 81 17.80 20.38 7.94
N HIS A 82 17.11 20.53 6.80
CA HIS A 82 17.67 20.40 5.44
C HIS A 82 18.47 19.10 5.25
N LEU A 83 17.95 17.98 5.77
CA LEU A 83 18.60 16.68 5.66
C LEU A 83 18.30 16.03 4.29
N GLU A 84 19.17 15.09 3.89
CA GLU A 84 18.93 14.28 2.72
C GLU A 84 17.69 13.38 2.93
N ASN A 85 16.70 13.52 2.06
CA ASN A 85 15.49 12.69 2.11
C ASN A 85 15.78 11.27 1.60
N LYS A 86 15.48 10.28 2.41
CA LYS A 86 15.62 8.85 2.07
C LYS A 86 14.29 8.17 1.77
N PHE A 87 13.17 8.90 1.83
CA PHE A 87 11.86 8.39 1.51
C PHE A 87 11.52 8.68 0.03
N LEU A 88 11.04 7.67 -0.69
CA LEU A 88 10.67 7.73 -2.10
C LEU A 88 9.14 7.78 -2.22
N GLY A 89 8.62 8.71 -3.01
CA GLY A 89 7.21 8.81 -3.35
C GLY A 89 6.33 9.50 -2.30
N GLN A 90 5.18 8.92 -2.02
CA GLN A 90 4.13 9.48 -1.17
C GLN A 90 3.90 8.66 0.10
N ASN A 91 3.65 9.33 1.21
CA ASN A 91 3.14 8.72 2.43
C ASN A 91 1.62 8.57 2.33
N PHE A 92 1.10 7.34 2.41
CA PHE A 92 -0.34 7.11 2.47
C PHE A 92 -0.89 7.61 3.81
N VAL A 93 -1.92 8.45 3.75
CA VAL A 93 -2.63 8.97 4.92
C VAL A 93 -4.09 8.51 4.91
N PHE A 94 -4.65 8.28 6.11
CA PHE A 94 -5.99 7.70 6.28
C PHE A 94 -7.05 8.80 6.43
N ASP A 95 -6.94 9.87 5.65
CA ASP A 95 -7.91 10.95 5.55
C ASP A 95 -8.25 11.25 4.08
N ASP A 96 -9.06 12.29 3.82
CA ASP A 96 -9.55 12.63 2.49
C ASP A 96 -8.44 12.93 1.46
N ARG A 97 -7.25 13.31 1.92
CA ARG A 97 -6.06 13.53 1.06
C ARG A 97 -5.52 12.22 0.47
N ARG A 98 -5.71 11.08 1.19
CA ARG A 98 -5.21 9.73 0.89
C ARG A 98 -3.71 9.59 0.78
N ALA A 99 -2.98 10.64 0.38
CA ALA A 99 -1.53 10.63 0.30
C ALA A 99 -0.96 12.03 0.50
N GLU A 100 0.27 12.07 1.01
CA GLU A 100 1.09 13.27 1.13
C GLU A 100 2.41 13.04 0.41
N ARG A 101 2.76 13.94 -0.53
CA ARG A 101 4.01 13.83 -1.29
C ARG A 101 5.21 14.15 -0.40
N ILE A 102 6.15 13.22 -0.34
CA ILE A 102 7.37 13.33 0.45
C ILE A 102 8.59 13.56 -0.44
N SER A 103 8.63 12.97 -1.63
CA SER A 103 9.65 13.22 -2.65
C SER A 103 9.02 13.35 -4.04
N GLU A 104 9.79 13.85 -5.00
CA GLU A 104 9.35 13.99 -6.40
C GLU A 104 9.32 12.66 -7.16
N ASP A 105 9.79 11.57 -6.54
CA ASP A 105 9.78 10.26 -7.15
C ASP A 105 8.36 9.74 -7.34
N VAL A 106 8.07 9.19 -8.52
CA VAL A 106 6.85 8.44 -8.81
C VAL A 106 7.24 6.97 -8.98
N ILE A 107 7.06 6.18 -7.93
CA ILE A 107 7.52 4.77 -7.88
C ILE A 107 6.44 3.76 -8.22
N ALA A 108 5.18 4.20 -8.30
CA ALA A 108 4.03 3.39 -8.64
C ALA A 108 3.59 3.57 -10.10
N HIS A 109 2.66 2.73 -10.53
CA HIS A 109 2.15 2.71 -11.89
C HIS A 109 0.63 2.56 -11.91
N CYS A 110 -0.01 3.11 -12.93
CA CYS A 110 -1.43 2.89 -13.18
C CYS A 110 -1.71 1.40 -13.35
N HIS A 111 -2.63 0.85 -12.57
CA HIS A 111 -2.96 -0.58 -12.61
C HIS A 111 -3.65 -1.03 -13.91
N GLN A 112 -4.15 -0.08 -14.72
CA GLN A 112 -4.83 -0.39 -15.98
C GLN A 112 -3.93 -0.27 -17.21
N CYS A 113 -3.04 0.74 -17.28
CA CYS A 113 -2.21 0.96 -18.47
C CYS A 113 -0.69 0.88 -18.20
N GLY A 114 -0.25 0.80 -16.94
CA GLY A 114 1.16 0.69 -16.58
C GLY A 114 1.95 2.00 -16.63
N SER A 115 1.35 3.14 -17.00
CA SER A 115 2.04 4.43 -16.97
C SER A 115 2.45 4.82 -15.54
N PRO A 116 3.60 5.48 -15.33
CA PRO A 116 3.99 5.99 -14.03
C PRO A 116 2.90 6.88 -13.43
N PHE A 117 2.38 6.50 -12.26
CA PHE A 117 1.33 7.23 -11.56
C PHE A 117 1.17 6.69 -10.14
N ASP A 118 0.91 7.55 -9.16
CA ASP A 118 0.91 7.18 -7.74
C ASP A 118 -0.29 7.71 -6.94
N VAL A 119 -1.38 8.06 -7.64
CA VAL A 119 -2.60 8.49 -6.96
C VAL A 119 -3.62 7.37 -6.90
N HIS A 120 -4.01 7.02 -5.67
CA HIS A 120 -5.07 6.06 -5.41
C HIS A 120 -6.46 6.65 -5.67
N THR A 121 -7.34 5.85 -6.22
CA THR A 121 -8.76 6.15 -6.34
C THR A 121 -9.60 4.94 -5.93
N ASN A 122 -10.86 5.16 -5.56
CA ASN A 122 -11.82 4.09 -5.40
C ASN A 122 -12.61 3.90 -6.68
N CYS A 123 -12.93 2.65 -7.00
CA CYS A 123 -13.83 2.35 -8.10
C CYS A 123 -15.17 3.07 -7.90
N ALA A 124 -15.66 3.74 -8.95
CA ALA A 124 -16.93 4.48 -8.91
C ALA A 124 -18.15 3.56 -8.68
N ASN A 125 -18.06 2.28 -9.04
CA ASN A 125 -19.07 1.31 -8.63
C ASN A 125 -18.99 1.10 -7.11
N GLU A 126 -19.96 1.64 -6.37
CA GLU A 126 -20.04 1.58 -4.91
C GLU A 126 -20.04 0.14 -4.34
N ALA A 127 -20.63 -0.81 -5.07
CA ALA A 127 -20.61 -2.21 -4.65
C ALA A 127 -19.22 -2.85 -4.74
N CYS A 128 -18.37 -2.36 -5.64
CA CYS A 128 -16.99 -2.77 -5.77
C CYS A 128 -16.07 -1.99 -4.83
N HIS A 129 -16.08 -0.68 -4.92
CA HIS A 129 -15.29 0.27 -4.11
C HIS A 129 -13.81 -0.08 -3.98
N LEU A 130 -13.24 -0.79 -4.98
CA LEU A 130 -11.84 -1.20 -5.00
C LEU A 130 -10.91 0.00 -4.93
N LEU A 131 -9.96 0.00 -4.01
CA LEU A 131 -8.88 0.97 -3.96
C LEU A 131 -7.76 0.54 -4.93
N PHE A 132 -7.42 1.39 -5.90
CA PHE A 132 -6.40 1.08 -6.91
C PHE A 132 -5.77 2.36 -7.47
N ILE A 133 -4.67 2.23 -8.21
CA ILE A 133 -3.98 3.35 -8.84
C ILE A 133 -4.50 3.51 -10.28
N GLN A 134 -5.00 4.70 -10.62
CA GLN A 134 -5.57 4.98 -11.93
C GLN A 134 -5.15 6.36 -12.43
N CYS A 135 -4.44 6.41 -13.56
CA CYS A 135 -4.04 7.69 -14.19
C CYS A 135 -5.24 8.41 -14.82
N ASP A 136 -5.08 9.70 -15.08
CA ASP A 136 -6.19 10.54 -15.54
C ASP A 136 -6.77 10.07 -16.88
N ALA A 137 -5.93 9.63 -17.82
CA ALA A 137 -6.38 9.06 -19.08
C ALA A 137 -7.24 7.78 -18.89
N CYS A 138 -6.85 6.92 -17.93
CA CYS A 138 -7.66 5.75 -17.60
C CYS A 138 -8.93 6.11 -16.83
N LYS A 139 -8.90 7.13 -15.96
CA LYS A 139 -10.11 7.65 -15.28
C LYS A 139 -11.15 8.10 -16.29
N GLU A 140 -10.76 8.88 -17.29
CA GLU A 140 -11.65 9.33 -18.34
C GLU A 140 -12.19 8.15 -19.14
N LYS A 141 -11.32 7.27 -19.63
CA LYS A 141 -11.70 6.10 -20.43
C LYS A 141 -12.62 5.12 -19.72
N MET A 142 -12.39 4.91 -18.42
CA MET A 142 -13.07 3.89 -17.61
C MET A 142 -14.09 4.49 -16.62
N GLU A 143 -14.41 5.77 -16.74
CA GLU A 143 -15.39 6.47 -15.89
C GLU A 143 -15.12 6.23 -14.39
N ASN A 144 -13.85 6.34 -13.98
CA ASN A 144 -13.36 6.03 -12.64
C ASN A 144 -13.62 4.58 -12.16
N CYS A 145 -13.91 3.65 -13.06
CA CYS A 145 -14.15 2.25 -12.72
C CYS A 145 -12.90 1.38 -12.92
N CYS A 146 -12.76 0.34 -12.09
CA CYS A 146 -11.64 -0.59 -12.18
C CYS A 146 -11.74 -1.58 -13.35
N SER A 147 -12.97 -1.82 -13.87
CA SER A 147 -13.24 -2.74 -14.96
C SER A 147 -14.42 -2.28 -15.80
N THR A 148 -14.57 -2.85 -17.01
CA THR A 148 -15.72 -2.61 -17.89
C THR A 148 -17.03 -3.04 -17.24
N ASN A 149 -17.04 -4.16 -16.53
CA ASN A 149 -18.22 -4.61 -15.78
C ASN A 149 -18.63 -3.58 -14.70
N CYS A 150 -17.64 -3.02 -13.96
CA CYS A 150 -17.96 -1.96 -12.99
C CYS A 150 -18.48 -0.70 -13.66
N MET A 151 -18.00 -0.36 -14.87
CA MET A 151 -18.47 0.78 -15.64
C MET A 151 -19.91 0.58 -16.11
N GLU A 152 -20.26 -0.62 -16.60
CA GLU A 152 -21.63 -0.97 -16.98
C GLU A 152 -22.59 -0.88 -15.79
N ILE A 153 -22.22 -1.43 -14.64
CA ILE A 153 -23.02 -1.33 -13.41
C ILE A 153 -23.17 0.12 -12.96
N ASN A 154 -22.12 0.92 -13.03
CA ASN A 154 -22.13 2.32 -12.59
C ASN A 154 -23.04 3.21 -13.47
N ARG A 155 -23.30 2.81 -14.70
CA ARG A 155 -24.23 3.49 -15.63
C ARG A 155 -25.71 3.17 -15.38
N LEU A 156 -26.02 2.13 -14.61
CA LEU A 156 -27.37 1.76 -14.24
C LEU A 156 -27.98 2.81 -13.30
N SER A 157 -29.30 2.89 -13.27
CA SER A 157 -30.02 3.72 -12.30
C SER A 157 -29.74 3.26 -10.86
N TYR A 158 -29.90 4.17 -9.91
CA TYR A 158 -29.72 3.86 -8.48
C TYR A 158 -30.55 2.65 -8.03
N GLU A 159 -31.79 2.54 -8.50
CA GLU A 159 -32.68 1.43 -8.12
C GLU A 159 -32.18 0.08 -8.68
N GLU A 160 -31.70 0.04 -9.92
CA GLU A 160 -31.12 -1.16 -10.51
C GLU A 160 -29.83 -1.58 -9.77
N GLN A 161 -28.94 -0.63 -9.45
CA GLN A 161 -27.74 -0.90 -8.67
C GLN A 161 -28.09 -1.43 -7.26
N LYS A 162 -29.15 -0.91 -6.65
CA LYS A 162 -29.63 -1.36 -5.33
C LYS A 162 -30.15 -2.79 -5.39
N GLU A 163 -30.91 -3.14 -6.44
CA GLU A 163 -31.36 -4.52 -6.64
C GLU A 163 -30.19 -5.49 -6.81
N LEU A 164 -29.19 -5.13 -7.62
CA LEU A 164 -27.97 -5.95 -7.77
C LEU A 164 -27.19 -6.15 -6.47
N ARG A 165 -27.28 -5.20 -5.55
CA ARG A 165 -26.61 -5.30 -4.21
C ARG A 165 -27.40 -6.15 -3.21
N LYS A 166 -28.68 -6.43 -3.45
CA LYS A 166 -29.48 -7.27 -2.56
C LYS A 166 -28.85 -8.66 -2.39
N GLY A 167 -28.59 -9.02 -1.16
CA GLY A 167 -27.99 -10.34 -0.83
C GLY A 167 -26.46 -10.41 -0.99
N GLN A 168 -25.80 -9.35 -1.45
CA GLN A 168 -24.34 -9.26 -1.40
C GLN A 168 -23.93 -8.71 -0.03
N GLY A 169 -23.16 -9.49 0.73
CA GLY A 169 -22.59 -9.04 2.01
C GLY A 169 -21.61 -7.89 1.80
N ASN A 170 -21.55 -6.94 2.74
CA ASN A 170 -20.50 -5.92 2.76
C ASN A 170 -19.15 -6.63 2.88
N SER A 171 -18.34 -6.55 1.84
CA SER A 171 -17.00 -7.11 1.87
C SER A 171 -16.08 -6.20 2.71
N ASN A 172 -15.51 -6.74 3.78
CA ASN A 172 -14.43 -6.07 4.54
C ASN A 172 -13.11 -6.03 3.76
N ASP A 173 -13.15 -6.36 2.47
CA ASP A 173 -11.97 -6.55 1.63
C ASP A 173 -11.49 -5.27 0.94
N ILE A 174 -12.09 -4.11 1.24
CA ILE A 174 -11.81 -2.82 0.58
C ILE A 174 -10.30 -2.49 0.57
N PHE A 175 -9.59 -2.81 1.64
CA PHE A 175 -8.15 -2.53 1.78
C PHE A 175 -7.25 -3.75 1.53
N LYS A 176 -7.79 -4.88 1.08
CA LYS A 176 -6.95 -6.03 0.75
C LYS A 176 -6.25 -5.80 -0.59
N LYS A 177 -4.92 -5.89 -0.58
CA LYS A 177 -4.06 -5.75 -1.75
C LYS A 177 -4.42 -6.75 -2.87
N GLY A 178 -4.81 -7.97 -2.49
CA GLY A 178 -5.19 -9.04 -3.41
C GLY A 178 -6.38 -8.73 -4.31
N ARG A 179 -7.27 -7.82 -3.92
CA ARG A 179 -8.41 -7.44 -4.75
C ARG A 179 -8.05 -6.77 -6.08
N ALA A 180 -6.93 -6.05 -6.12
CA ALA A 180 -6.43 -5.40 -7.33
C ALA A 180 -5.66 -6.33 -8.26
N ASP A 181 -5.42 -7.57 -7.87
CA ASP A 181 -4.55 -8.52 -8.57
C ASP A 181 -5.09 -8.97 -9.93
N HIS A 182 -6.38 -8.77 -10.18
CA HIS A 182 -7.01 -8.99 -11.49
C HIS A 182 -6.70 -7.88 -12.50
N LEU A 183 -6.17 -6.74 -12.06
CA LEU A 183 -5.82 -5.64 -12.95
C LEU A 183 -4.50 -5.96 -13.68
N PRO A 184 -4.43 -5.72 -15.01
CA PRO A 184 -3.35 -6.22 -15.87
C PRO A 184 -1.94 -5.88 -15.36
N HIS A 185 -1.70 -4.62 -15.10
CA HIS A 185 -0.38 -4.13 -14.71
C HIS A 185 -0.04 -4.33 -13.23
N LYS A 186 -1.02 -4.63 -12.38
CA LYS A 186 -0.74 -5.03 -10.99
C LYS A 186 0.02 -6.36 -10.91
N LYS A 187 -0.34 -7.32 -11.74
CA LYS A 187 0.35 -8.63 -11.83
C LYS A 187 1.77 -8.50 -12.38
N ASP A 188 1.93 -7.70 -13.42
CA ASP A 188 3.22 -7.52 -14.10
C ASP A 188 4.25 -6.89 -13.18
N LEU A 189 3.85 -5.89 -12.38
CA LEU A 189 4.74 -5.24 -11.41
C LEU A 189 5.19 -6.17 -10.30
N ARG A 190 4.34 -7.10 -9.83
CA ARG A 190 4.75 -8.11 -8.84
C ARG A 190 5.81 -9.05 -9.39
N ASN A 191 5.68 -9.51 -10.62
CA ASN A 191 6.67 -10.37 -11.26
C ASN A 191 8.04 -9.69 -11.39
N ILE A 192 8.07 -8.40 -11.66
CA ILE A 192 9.30 -7.61 -11.73
C ILE A 192 9.94 -7.47 -10.33
N PHE A 193 9.17 -7.17 -9.30
CA PHE A 193 9.66 -7.05 -7.93
C PHE A 193 10.17 -8.37 -7.36
N ASP A 194 9.48 -9.48 -7.59
CA ASP A 194 9.92 -10.82 -7.20
C ASP A 194 11.24 -11.21 -7.85
N HIS A 195 11.46 -10.80 -9.10
CA HIS A 195 12.72 -11.06 -9.82
C HIS A 195 13.89 -10.26 -9.21
N PHE A 196 13.68 -9.01 -8.82
CA PHE A 196 14.70 -8.18 -8.17
C PHE A 196 15.02 -8.62 -6.73
N GLN A 197 14.05 -9.19 -5.99
CA GLN A 197 14.31 -9.74 -4.65
C GLN A 197 15.09 -11.04 -4.68
N LYS A 198 14.85 -11.91 -5.66
CA LYS A 198 15.58 -13.19 -5.83
C LYS A 198 17.04 -13.02 -6.26
N ASN A 199 17.40 -11.88 -6.86
CA ASN A 199 18.76 -11.60 -7.34
C ASN A 199 19.61 -10.79 -6.35
N LYS A 200 19.19 -10.61 -5.10
CA LYS A 200 19.92 -9.91 -4.01
C LYS A 200 20.60 -10.85 -3.01
N HIS A 201 20.89 -12.11 -3.42
CA HIS A 201 21.70 -13.05 -2.63
C HIS A 201 23.08 -13.22 -3.25
#